data_626058e85a3f3c033906b7b36cc0e430
#
_entry.id   626058e85a3f3c033906b7b36cc0e430
#
_cell.length_a   1.000
_cell.length_b   1.000
_cell.length_c   1.000
_cell.angle_alpha   90.00
_cell.angle_beta   90.00
_cell.angle_gamma   90.00
#
_symmetry.space_group_name_H-M   'P 1'
#
loop_
_entity.id
_entity.type
_entity.pdbx_description
1 polymer ?
#
loop_
_entity_poly.entity_id
_entity_poly.type
_entity_poly.pdbx_seq_one_letter_code
_entity_poly.pdbx_strand_id
1 'polypeptide(L)'
;MKIPLFLVTAMVCSVLVTGCITQTTPPGSPVVTLKTNQVPSTITSVFPDSSRFTTLITVTGQSGKTSESFSVPGGYWELWYTADPVITGGQDSVSVSGSNSALFPYLSIKVIDTTNSERVVETVEPPGGLDKTLWARSGMDPRPWKQKFYEGNKEYCFVITTKHIKSYTIEARVPKS
;
A
#
# COMPACT_ATOMS: atom_id res chain seq x y z
N MET A 1 -21.13 -51.91 -30.96
CA MET A 1 -20.29 -50.96 -30.20
C MET A 1 -21.23 -50.19 -29.28
N LYS A 2 -21.21 -50.48 -27.96
CA LYS A 2 -22.20 -49.97 -26.98
C LYS A 2 -21.64 -48.68 -26.32
N ILE A 3 -22.37 -47.60 -26.42
CA ILE A 3 -22.09 -46.34 -25.76
C ILE A 3 -22.76 -46.33 -24.39
N PRO A 4 -22.06 -46.10 -23.26
CA PRO A 4 -22.73 -45.96 -21.97
C PRO A 4 -23.24 -44.52 -21.77
N LEU A 5 -24.48 -44.43 -21.42
CA LEU A 5 -25.22 -43.25 -21.04
C LEU A 5 -24.80 -42.86 -19.62
N PHE A 6 -24.07 -41.72 -19.46
CA PHE A 6 -23.76 -41.15 -18.14
C PHE A 6 -24.87 -40.26 -17.67
N LEU A 7 -25.49 -40.68 -16.57
CA LEU A 7 -26.54 -40.01 -15.83
C LEU A 7 -25.93 -38.79 -15.09
N VAL A 8 -26.32 -37.58 -15.49
CA VAL A 8 -25.93 -36.35 -14.78
C VAL A 8 -26.97 -36.07 -13.71
N THR A 9 -26.60 -36.30 -12.45
CA THR A 9 -27.42 -35.94 -11.29
C THR A 9 -27.17 -34.48 -10.94
N ALA A 10 -28.14 -33.61 -11.24
CA ALA A 10 -28.16 -32.24 -10.82
C ALA A 10 -28.56 -32.12 -9.36
N MET A 11 -27.62 -31.74 -8.48
CA MET A 11 -27.88 -31.47 -7.08
C MET A 11 -28.27 -29.99 -6.93
N VAL A 12 -29.53 -29.72 -6.77
CA VAL A 12 -30.08 -28.38 -6.49
C VAL A 12 -29.89 -28.11 -5.00
N CYS A 13 -28.96 -27.19 -4.68
CA CYS A 13 -28.79 -26.66 -3.33
C CYS A 13 -29.61 -25.39 -3.19
N SER A 14 -30.82 -25.51 -2.61
CA SER A 14 -31.65 -24.38 -2.22
C SER A 14 -31.11 -23.79 -0.92
N VAL A 15 -30.51 -22.59 -0.98
CA VAL A 15 -30.20 -21.78 0.23
C VAL A 15 -31.29 -20.73 0.37
N LEU A 16 -32.22 -20.99 1.29
CA LEU A 16 -33.16 -20.00 1.80
C LEU A 16 -32.44 -19.16 2.85
N VAL A 17 -32.09 -17.92 2.50
CA VAL A 17 -31.72 -16.90 3.50
C VAL A 17 -32.88 -15.91 3.59
N THR A 18 -33.77 -16.15 4.51
CA THR A 18 -34.78 -15.19 4.94
C THR A 18 -34.28 -14.56 6.24
N GLY A 19 -33.99 -13.29 6.21
CA GLY A 19 -33.53 -12.55 7.38
C GLY A 19 -33.55 -11.05 7.15
N CYS A 20 -34.71 -10.48 6.78
CA CYS A 20 -34.95 -9.04 6.87
C CYS A 20 -35.30 -8.70 8.32
N ILE A 21 -34.34 -8.18 9.09
CA ILE A 21 -34.60 -7.54 10.37
C ILE A 21 -34.92 -6.06 10.07
N THR A 22 -36.19 -5.73 10.01
CA THR A 22 -36.67 -4.34 10.04
C THR A 22 -36.48 -3.81 11.46
N GLN A 23 -35.41 -3.04 11.70
CA GLN A 23 -35.31 -2.22 12.90
C GLN A 23 -36.25 -1.04 12.76
N THR A 24 -37.31 -1.06 13.52
CA THR A 24 -38.22 0.06 13.74
C THR A 24 -37.51 1.05 14.66
N THR A 25 -37.03 2.15 14.12
CA THR A 25 -36.46 3.29 14.89
C THR A 25 -37.61 4.06 15.53
N PRO A 26 -37.58 4.32 16.85
CA PRO A 26 -38.57 5.20 17.48
C PRO A 26 -38.37 6.65 17.02
N PRO A 27 -39.44 7.43 16.83
CA PRO A 27 -39.35 8.81 16.40
C PRO A 27 -38.92 9.70 17.60
N GLY A 28 -37.84 10.44 17.45
CA GLY A 28 -37.53 11.54 18.35
C GLY A 28 -36.17 11.56 19.04
N SER A 29 -35.09 11.32 18.30
CA SER A 29 -33.76 11.76 18.77
C SER A 29 -33.17 12.75 17.76
N PRO A 30 -32.73 13.94 18.23
CA PRO A 30 -32.07 14.88 17.33
C PRO A 30 -30.78 14.26 16.82
N VAL A 31 -30.67 14.15 15.51
CA VAL A 31 -29.42 13.80 14.83
C VAL A 31 -28.43 14.90 15.09
N VAL A 32 -27.56 14.72 16.07
CA VAL A 32 -26.39 15.57 16.27
C VAL A 32 -25.43 15.25 15.13
N THR A 33 -25.48 16.04 14.05
CA THR A 33 -24.47 16.06 13.02
C THR A 33 -23.20 16.62 13.65
N LEU A 34 -22.34 15.73 14.15
CA LEU A 34 -20.98 16.08 14.51
C LEU A 34 -20.28 16.49 13.21
N LYS A 35 -20.26 17.81 12.95
CA LYS A 35 -19.27 18.37 12.04
C LYS A 35 -17.92 18.11 12.68
N THR A 36 -17.27 17.02 12.26
CA THR A 36 -15.87 16.80 12.55
C THR A 36 -15.11 17.93 11.86
N ASN A 37 -14.83 18.99 12.60
CA ASN A 37 -13.79 19.94 12.22
C ASN A 37 -12.49 19.16 12.26
N GLN A 38 -12.12 18.57 11.14
CA GLN A 38 -10.76 18.10 10.94
C GLN A 38 -9.88 19.35 10.92
N VAL A 39 -9.28 19.63 12.06
CA VAL A 39 -8.12 20.51 12.13
C VAL A 39 -7.11 19.89 11.14
N PRO A 40 -6.61 20.62 10.13
CA PRO A 40 -5.60 20.09 9.24
C PRO A 40 -4.39 19.73 10.09
N SER A 41 -4.23 18.45 10.36
CA SER A 41 -3.04 17.93 11.03
C SER A 41 -1.87 18.26 10.10
N THR A 42 -1.01 19.16 10.54
CA THR A 42 0.22 19.50 9.83
C THR A 42 1.06 18.23 9.75
N ILE A 43 1.01 17.55 8.62
CA ILE A 43 1.82 16.36 8.37
C ILE A 43 3.27 16.83 8.25
N THR A 44 4.06 16.58 9.30
CA THR A 44 5.51 16.87 9.26
C THR A 44 6.18 15.79 8.44
N SER A 45 6.78 16.18 7.31
CA SER A 45 7.56 15.27 6.48
C SER A 45 8.81 14.79 7.20
N VAL A 46 9.12 13.51 7.05
CA VAL A 46 10.34 12.88 7.60
C VAL A 46 11.49 12.84 6.60
N PHE A 47 11.26 13.24 5.36
CA PHE A 47 12.30 13.27 4.31
C PHE A 47 12.92 14.65 4.11
N PRO A 48 14.12 14.74 3.53
CA PRO A 48 14.76 16.01 3.20
C PRO A 48 13.94 16.81 2.17
N ASP A 49 14.31 18.09 1.99
CA ASP A 49 13.64 19.04 1.07
C ASP A 49 12.16 19.34 1.38
N SER A 50 11.70 19.07 2.59
CA SER A 50 10.31 19.36 3.01
C SER A 50 9.92 20.84 2.87
N SER A 51 10.90 21.76 2.83
CA SER A 51 10.65 23.19 2.63
C SER A 51 10.08 23.52 1.23
N ARG A 52 10.40 22.71 0.22
CA ARG A 52 10.01 22.89 -1.19
C ARG A 52 8.77 22.14 -1.60
N PHE A 53 8.31 21.25 -0.75
CA PHE A 53 7.18 20.36 -1.04
C PHE A 53 6.13 20.44 0.06
N THR A 54 4.89 20.14 -0.33
CA THR A 54 3.77 19.86 0.57
C THR A 54 3.51 18.36 0.56
N THR A 55 3.50 17.73 1.72
CA THR A 55 3.14 16.31 1.86
C THR A 55 1.63 16.16 1.84
N LEU A 56 1.11 15.32 0.94
CA LEU A 56 -0.31 15.01 0.80
C LEU A 56 -0.73 13.87 1.72
N ILE A 57 0.11 12.84 1.80
CA ILE A 57 -0.10 11.67 2.67
C ILE A 57 1.25 11.12 3.12
N THR A 58 1.28 10.59 4.35
CA THR A 58 2.37 9.78 4.88
C THR A 58 1.84 8.42 5.31
N VAL A 59 2.45 7.36 4.79
CA VAL A 59 2.09 5.97 5.11
C VAL A 59 3.29 5.29 5.72
N THR A 60 3.14 4.81 6.93
CA THR A 60 4.18 4.04 7.64
C THR A 60 3.68 2.64 7.98
N GLY A 61 4.59 1.69 8.10
CA GLY A 61 4.22 0.32 8.48
C GLY A 61 5.37 -0.66 8.48
N GLN A 62 5.02 -1.91 8.73
CA GLN A 62 5.92 -3.07 8.72
C GLN A 62 5.40 -4.18 7.79
N SER A 63 4.09 -4.19 7.55
CA SER A 63 3.39 -5.17 6.72
C SER A 63 2.69 -4.51 5.55
N GLY A 64 2.33 -5.31 4.56
CA GLY A 64 1.55 -4.84 3.40
C GLY A 64 0.19 -4.30 3.84
N LYS A 65 -0.25 -3.24 3.17
CA LYS A 65 -1.57 -2.62 3.37
C LYS A 65 -1.97 -1.75 2.18
N THR A 66 -3.25 -1.40 2.12
CA THR A 66 -3.75 -0.35 1.24
C THR A 66 -3.86 0.96 2.05
N SER A 67 -3.41 2.07 1.47
CA SER A 67 -3.55 3.40 2.07
C SER A 67 -4.97 3.93 1.91
N GLU A 68 -5.28 5.00 2.63
CA GLU A 68 -6.40 5.86 2.28
C GLU A 68 -6.16 6.54 0.93
N SER A 69 -7.24 6.96 0.27
CA SER A 69 -7.16 7.75 -0.95
C SER A 69 -6.71 9.18 -0.63
N PHE A 70 -5.95 9.77 -1.54
CA PHE A 70 -5.50 11.16 -1.46
C PHE A 70 -5.61 11.85 -2.81
N SER A 71 -5.96 13.14 -2.79
CA SER A 71 -6.07 13.95 -3.99
C SER A 71 -4.73 14.62 -4.31
N VAL A 72 -4.33 14.56 -5.57
CA VAL A 72 -3.14 15.23 -6.09
C VAL A 72 -3.57 16.44 -6.92
N PRO A 73 -3.39 17.66 -6.42
CA PRO A 73 -3.64 18.87 -7.20
C PRO A 73 -2.51 19.09 -8.22
N GLY A 74 -2.87 19.46 -9.44
CA GLY A 74 -1.90 19.73 -10.49
C GLY A 74 -1.34 18.50 -11.19
N GLY A 75 -0.48 18.71 -12.18
CA GLY A 75 0.00 17.67 -13.10
C GLY A 75 1.27 16.93 -12.67
N TYR A 76 1.90 17.32 -11.56
CA TYR A 76 3.19 16.77 -11.13
C TYR A 76 3.21 16.50 -9.63
N TRP A 77 3.75 15.34 -9.25
CA TRP A 77 4.00 14.97 -7.86
C TRP A 77 5.14 13.96 -7.74
N GLU A 78 5.63 13.76 -6.53
CA GLU A 78 6.70 12.82 -6.22
C GLU A 78 6.27 11.85 -5.13
N LEU A 79 6.61 10.59 -5.32
CA LEU A 79 6.58 9.54 -4.31
C LEU A 79 7.97 9.43 -3.71
N TRP A 80 8.09 9.70 -2.41
CA TRP A 80 9.30 9.49 -1.65
C TRP A 80 9.11 8.31 -0.72
N TYR A 81 10.08 7.44 -0.65
CA TYR A 81 9.96 6.26 0.19
C TYR A 81 11.28 5.75 0.72
N THR A 82 11.21 5.07 1.88
CA THR A 82 12.31 4.35 2.50
C THR A 82 11.81 3.05 3.09
N ALA A 83 12.67 2.05 3.18
CA ALA A 83 12.38 0.81 3.86
C ALA A 83 13.61 0.32 4.62
N ASP A 84 13.37 -0.25 5.79
CA ASP A 84 14.37 -0.89 6.61
C ASP A 84 14.13 -2.41 6.59
N PRO A 85 14.95 -3.17 5.84
CA PRO A 85 14.79 -4.62 5.80
C PRO A 85 15.19 -5.26 7.13
N VAL A 86 14.54 -6.37 7.46
CA VAL A 86 15.00 -7.23 8.55
C VAL A 86 16.34 -7.79 8.16
N ILE A 87 17.39 -7.41 8.88
CA ILE A 87 18.69 -8.06 8.76
C ILE A 87 18.64 -9.31 9.64
N THR A 88 18.57 -10.47 9.03
CA THR A 88 19.01 -11.68 9.72
C THR A 88 20.53 -11.59 9.76
N GLY A 89 21.06 -11.46 10.98
CA GLY A 89 22.43 -11.08 11.31
C GLY A 89 23.52 -11.68 10.44
N GLY A 90 24.57 -10.88 10.30
CA GLY A 90 25.82 -11.08 9.59
C GLY A 90 26.13 -12.46 9.04
N GLN A 91 26.44 -12.49 7.75
CA GLN A 91 27.13 -13.56 7.03
C GLN A 91 26.47 -14.94 6.98
N ASP A 92 25.37 -15.14 7.64
CA ASP A 92 24.72 -16.43 7.66
C ASP A 92 23.42 -16.36 6.87
N SER A 93 23.46 -16.93 5.66
CA SER A 93 22.32 -17.66 5.18
C SER A 93 21.80 -18.46 6.37
N VAL A 94 20.64 -18.06 6.93
CA VAL A 94 20.00 -18.87 7.96
C VAL A 94 19.70 -20.20 7.29
N SER A 95 20.60 -21.15 7.51
CA SER A 95 20.35 -22.55 7.25
C SER A 95 19.28 -22.97 8.26
N VAL A 96 18.03 -22.63 7.98
CA VAL A 96 16.91 -23.33 8.56
C VAL A 96 17.05 -24.75 8.04
N SER A 97 17.41 -25.64 8.94
CA SER A 97 17.65 -27.06 8.68
C SER A 97 16.64 -27.58 7.64
N GLY A 98 17.07 -27.76 6.40
CA GLY A 98 16.32 -28.40 5.34
C GLY A 98 15.84 -27.56 4.16
N SER A 99 15.95 -26.23 4.15
CA SER A 99 15.69 -25.45 2.94
C SER A 99 16.55 -24.18 2.90
N ASN A 100 17.41 -24.08 1.87
CA ASN A 100 18.20 -22.90 1.54
C ASN A 100 17.32 -21.77 0.98
N SER A 101 16.22 -21.42 1.65
CA SER A 101 15.40 -20.30 1.26
C SER A 101 16.02 -19.02 1.79
N ALA A 102 16.85 -18.38 1.00
CA ALA A 102 17.33 -17.04 1.30
C ALA A 102 16.12 -16.12 1.50
N LEU A 103 16.06 -15.48 2.68
CA LEU A 103 15.00 -14.53 3.01
C LEU A 103 15.32 -13.19 2.33
N PHE A 104 14.79 -12.99 1.13
CA PHE A 104 14.95 -11.71 0.43
C PHE A 104 13.91 -10.71 0.93
N PRO A 105 14.34 -9.59 1.49
CA PRO A 105 13.44 -8.51 1.80
C PRO A 105 12.85 -7.91 0.51
N TYR A 106 11.57 -7.53 0.56
CA TYR A 106 10.84 -7.03 -0.58
C TYR A 106 9.88 -5.91 -0.18
N LEU A 107 9.85 -4.86 -0.99
CA LEU A 107 8.86 -3.79 -0.93
C LEU A 107 8.40 -3.48 -2.35
N SER A 108 7.10 -3.46 -2.56
CA SER A 108 6.47 -3.00 -3.79
C SER A 108 5.31 -2.08 -3.47
N ILE A 109 5.22 -0.96 -4.18
CA ILE A 109 4.20 0.07 -4.01
C ILE A 109 3.48 0.20 -5.34
N LYS A 110 2.24 -0.30 -5.43
CA LYS A 110 1.39 -0.03 -6.58
C LYS A 110 0.66 1.28 -6.35
N VAL A 111 0.81 2.20 -7.28
CA VAL A 111 0.06 3.47 -7.33
C VAL A 111 -1.20 3.22 -8.14
N ILE A 112 -2.35 3.38 -7.52
CA ILE A 112 -3.67 3.14 -8.11
C ILE A 112 -4.38 4.48 -8.30
N ASP A 113 -4.86 4.73 -9.52
CA ASP A 113 -5.78 5.82 -9.85
C ASP A 113 -7.20 5.37 -9.47
N THR A 114 -7.72 5.91 -8.37
CA THR A 114 -9.06 5.55 -7.88
C THR A 114 -10.18 6.29 -8.61
N THR A 115 -9.85 7.34 -9.37
CA THR A 115 -10.80 8.09 -10.18
C THR A 115 -11.24 7.30 -11.41
N ASN A 116 -10.40 6.40 -11.92
CA ASN A 116 -10.62 5.67 -13.16
C ASN A 116 -10.53 4.14 -12.94
N SER A 117 -11.55 3.57 -12.31
CA SER A 117 -11.76 2.12 -12.20
C SER A 117 -10.55 1.34 -11.63
N GLU A 118 -9.85 1.92 -10.66
CA GLU A 118 -8.70 1.30 -10.00
C GLU A 118 -7.54 0.96 -10.95
N ARG A 119 -7.28 1.83 -11.91
CA ARG A 119 -6.17 1.68 -12.84
C ARG A 119 -4.84 1.70 -12.12
N VAL A 120 -4.02 0.67 -12.29
CA VAL A 120 -2.61 0.69 -11.86
C VAL A 120 -1.85 1.68 -12.75
N VAL A 121 -1.36 2.76 -12.14
CA VAL A 121 -0.54 3.78 -12.82
C VAL A 121 0.88 3.29 -12.97
N GLU A 122 1.46 2.82 -11.86
CA GLU A 122 2.83 2.34 -11.80
C GLU A 122 3.03 1.38 -10.63
N THR A 123 3.99 0.48 -10.75
CA THR A 123 4.50 -0.32 -9.64
C THR A 123 5.92 0.11 -9.35
N VAL A 124 6.15 0.65 -8.16
CA VAL A 124 7.42 1.21 -7.71
C VAL A 124 8.10 0.25 -6.76
N GLU A 125 9.36 -0.05 -7.02
CA GLU A 125 10.20 -0.91 -6.20
C GLU A 125 11.56 -0.24 -5.96
N PRO A 126 12.26 -0.52 -4.86
CA PRO A 126 13.59 0.00 -4.61
C PRO A 126 14.57 -0.41 -5.72
N PRO A 127 15.23 0.55 -6.39
CA PRO A 127 16.24 0.24 -7.39
C PRO A 127 17.39 -0.59 -6.79
N GLY A 128 17.70 -1.74 -7.40
CA GLY A 128 18.72 -2.66 -6.90
C GLY A 128 18.30 -3.48 -5.68
N GLY A 129 17.02 -3.38 -5.24
CA GLY A 129 16.47 -4.17 -4.15
C GLY A 129 16.84 -3.65 -2.75
N LEU A 130 16.57 -4.48 -1.73
CA LEU A 130 16.73 -4.13 -0.31
C LEU A 130 17.87 -4.93 0.32
N ASP A 131 19.09 -4.76 -0.18
CA ASP A 131 20.28 -5.45 0.33
C ASP A 131 21.22 -4.49 1.07
N LYS A 132 21.11 -4.47 2.40
CA LYS A 132 21.99 -3.65 3.25
C LYS A 132 23.46 -4.07 3.19
N THR A 133 23.75 -5.33 2.91
CA THR A 133 25.12 -5.80 2.76
C THR A 133 25.76 -5.17 1.51
N LEU A 134 24.99 -5.09 0.44
CA LEU A 134 25.41 -4.44 -0.79
C LEU A 134 25.61 -2.93 -0.56
N TRP A 135 24.70 -2.28 0.15
CA TRP A 135 24.83 -0.84 0.48
C TRP A 135 26.07 -0.56 1.34
N ALA A 136 26.31 -1.38 2.35
CA ALA A 136 27.50 -1.27 3.20
C ALA A 136 28.80 -1.46 2.40
N ARG A 137 28.83 -2.38 1.45
CA ARG A 137 29.99 -2.61 0.57
C ARG A 137 30.24 -1.45 -0.38
N SER A 138 29.19 -0.82 -0.90
CA SER A 138 29.32 0.34 -1.79
C SER A 138 29.63 1.63 -1.06
N GLY A 139 29.52 1.66 0.28
CA GLY A 139 29.68 2.85 1.11
C GLY A 139 28.55 3.88 0.91
N MET A 140 27.49 3.52 0.20
CA MET A 140 26.37 4.41 -0.09
C MET A 140 25.04 3.77 0.32
N ASP A 141 24.31 4.48 1.19
CA ASP A 141 22.90 4.17 1.45
C ASP A 141 22.06 4.88 0.36
N PRO A 142 21.33 4.15 -0.49
CA PRO A 142 20.58 4.77 -1.59
C PRO A 142 19.28 5.46 -1.12
N ARG A 143 18.94 5.36 0.15
CA ARG A 143 17.70 5.91 0.71
C ARG A 143 17.81 7.41 1.04
N PRO A 144 16.73 8.17 0.95
CA PRO A 144 15.42 7.78 0.43
C PRO A 144 15.39 7.69 -1.10
N TRP A 145 14.56 6.78 -1.60
CA TRP A 145 14.27 6.71 -3.04
C TRP A 145 13.13 7.65 -3.39
N LYS A 146 13.08 8.04 -4.66
CA LYS A 146 12.01 8.88 -5.20
C LYS A 146 11.61 8.45 -6.61
N GLN A 147 10.30 8.53 -6.86
CA GLN A 147 9.69 8.34 -8.18
C GLN A 147 8.87 9.57 -8.54
N LYS A 148 8.96 10.02 -9.79
CA LYS A 148 8.27 11.20 -10.31
C LYS A 148 7.06 10.78 -11.12
N PHE A 149 5.95 11.47 -10.92
CA PHE A 149 4.71 11.28 -11.66
C PHE A 149 4.30 12.57 -12.35
N TYR A 150 3.89 12.45 -13.59
CA TYR A 150 3.46 13.57 -14.43
C TYR A 150 1.96 13.52 -14.75
N GLU A 151 1.21 12.74 -14.00
CA GLU A 151 -0.24 12.70 -14.00
C GLU A 151 -0.74 13.16 -12.63
N GLY A 152 -1.65 14.14 -12.62
CA GLY A 152 -2.30 14.62 -11.40
C GLY A 152 -3.73 15.07 -11.68
N ASN A 153 -4.29 15.91 -10.83
CA ASN A 153 -5.72 16.27 -10.82
C ASN A 153 -6.64 15.05 -10.68
N LYS A 154 -6.22 14.10 -9.85
CA LYS A 154 -6.87 12.81 -9.64
C LYS A 154 -6.73 12.36 -8.19
N GLU A 155 -7.46 11.32 -7.85
CA GLU A 155 -7.32 10.62 -6.59
C GLU A 155 -6.52 9.34 -6.76
N TYR A 156 -5.62 9.09 -5.80
CA TYR A 156 -4.75 7.93 -5.77
C TYR A 156 -4.82 7.21 -4.44
N CYS A 157 -4.47 5.94 -4.44
CA CYS A 157 -4.11 5.20 -3.24
C CYS A 157 -2.89 4.32 -3.50
N PHE A 158 -2.25 3.84 -2.43
CA PHE A 158 -1.13 2.92 -2.50
C PHE A 158 -1.57 1.53 -2.06
N VAL A 159 -1.24 0.50 -2.85
CA VAL A 159 -1.28 -0.89 -2.43
C VAL A 159 0.15 -1.34 -2.19
N ILE A 160 0.48 -1.55 -0.93
CA ILE A 160 1.83 -1.83 -0.47
C ILE A 160 1.95 -3.31 -0.16
N THR A 161 2.93 -3.96 -0.75
CA THR A 161 3.29 -5.35 -0.49
C THR A 161 4.68 -5.41 0.11
N THR A 162 4.83 -6.12 1.22
CA THR A 162 6.12 -6.25 1.92
C THR A 162 6.42 -7.68 2.26
N LYS A 163 7.72 -7.99 2.32
CA LYS A 163 8.25 -9.25 2.84
C LYS A 163 9.56 -8.97 3.58
N HIS A 164 9.69 -9.45 4.79
CA HIS A 164 10.89 -9.28 5.63
C HIS A 164 11.33 -7.81 5.79
N ILE A 165 10.37 -6.92 6.01
CA ILE A 165 10.57 -5.50 6.26
C ILE A 165 10.37 -5.21 7.75
N LYS A 166 11.33 -4.48 8.37
CA LYS A 166 11.22 -3.99 9.74
C LYS A 166 10.34 -2.75 9.82
N SER A 167 10.48 -1.85 8.86
CA SER A 167 9.68 -0.64 8.75
C SER A 167 9.77 -0.04 7.36
N TYR A 168 8.76 0.73 6.96
CA TYR A 168 8.79 1.59 5.79
C TYR A 168 8.09 2.91 6.06
N THR A 169 8.47 3.92 5.30
CA THR A 169 7.79 5.21 5.23
C THR A 169 7.65 5.62 3.77
N ILE A 170 6.46 6.04 3.38
CA ILE A 170 6.09 6.44 2.03
C ILE A 170 5.37 7.78 2.12
N GLU A 171 5.75 8.76 1.31
CA GLU A 171 5.09 10.06 1.21
C GLU A 171 4.77 10.41 -0.23
N ALA A 172 3.54 10.90 -0.48
CA ALA A 172 3.22 11.62 -1.70
C ALA A 172 3.40 13.11 -1.46
N ARG A 173 4.08 13.80 -2.38
CA ARG A 173 4.44 15.20 -2.26
C ARG A 173 4.17 15.98 -3.54
N VAL A 174 3.74 17.21 -3.40
CA VAL A 174 3.63 18.18 -4.51
C VAL A 174 4.54 19.37 -4.25
N PRO A 175 5.13 19.98 -5.28
CA PRO A 175 5.86 21.23 -5.12
C PRO A 175 4.97 22.31 -4.47
N LYS A 176 5.54 23.11 -3.61
CA LYS A 176 4.86 24.32 -3.12
C LYS A 176 4.78 25.34 -4.25
N SER A 177 3.62 25.90 -4.45
CA SER A 177 3.35 27.04 -5.33
C SER A 177 3.92 28.34 -4.75
#